data_383c6385a5d494a0c25fd4b45b73c8e0
#
_entry.id   383c6385a5d494a0c25fd4b45b73c8e0
#
_cell.length_a   1.000
_cell.length_b   1.000
_cell.length_c   1.000
_cell.angle_alpha   90.00
_cell.angle_beta   90.00
_cell.angle_gamma   90.00
#
_symmetry.space_group_name_H-M   'P 1'
#
loop_
_entity.id
_entity.type
_entity.pdbx_description
1 polymer ?
#
loop_
_entity_poly.entity_id
_entity_poly.type
_entity_poly.pdbx_seq_one_letter_code
_entity_poly.pdbx_strand_id
1 'polypeptide(L)'
;MSVAKCMGVDDVDGPQMMQMRSRWSQWREVEPGLAVVDDPLALPRVMRRFEPEQRDTVLGALLRLGVVEQSATVALVWLLAPGATKLAWRLRDLSRDIDELVAGQLWIQVREHDPDDARYVAAKILNRTGREVMVELAVGDLAKRRDPTWAKTVLTDRFDESIPDQQPDADTAREELHLLLRKALDSGSLSDADRDLLLALAHAANMLCAPLRRGRAGLTAPSVAKLVSEDHAMAARTIRRHAADALDGLAVVARHEGLAL
;
A
#
# COMPACT_ATOMS: atom_id res chain seq x y z
N MET A 1 -10.21 -6.70 -6.28
CA MET A 1 -10.15 -5.88 -7.52
C MET A 1 -8.94 -4.95 -7.34
N SER A 2 -8.18 -4.57 -8.38
CA SER A 2 -7.05 -3.65 -8.17
C SER A 2 -7.47 -2.20 -8.44
N VAL A 3 -6.80 -1.23 -7.82
CA VAL A 3 -7.04 0.22 -8.05
C VAL A 3 -6.98 0.55 -9.55
N ALA A 4 -5.97 0.05 -10.28
CA ALA A 4 -5.84 0.28 -11.72
C ALA A 4 -7.07 -0.23 -12.51
N LYS A 5 -7.61 -1.39 -12.12
CA LYS A 5 -8.80 -1.97 -12.74
C LYS A 5 -10.07 -1.15 -12.43
N CYS A 6 -10.21 -0.66 -11.19
CA CYS A 6 -11.32 0.23 -10.83
C CYS A 6 -11.33 1.51 -11.65
N MET A 7 -10.14 1.95 -12.09
CA MET A 7 -9.94 3.18 -12.89
C MET A 7 -9.94 2.92 -14.41
N GLY A 8 -10.00 1.66 -14.85
CA GLY A 8 -9.95 1.27 -16.26
C GLY A 8 -8.63 1.59 -16.95
N VAL A 9 -7.52 1.60 -16.20
CA VAL A 9 -6.16 1.90 -16.69
C VAL A 9 -5.20 0.70 -16.57
N ASP A 10 -5.73 -0.47 -16.25
CA ASP A 10 -5.00 -1.73 -16.15
C ASP A 10 -4.72 -2.36 -17.51
N ASP A 11 -5.57 -2.09 -18.49
CA ASP A 11 -5.41 -2.54 -19.89
C ASP A 11 -4.83 -1.43 -20.75
N VAL A 12 -3.59 -1.61 -21.22
CA VAL A 12 -2.87 -0.65 -22.07
C VAL A 12 -3.49 -0.49 -23.47
N ASP A 13 -4.29 -1.46 -23.90
CA ASP A 13 -5.05 -1.42 -25.14
C ASP A 13 -6.52 -1.04 -24.91
N GLY A 14 -6.88 -0.75 -23.68
CA GLY A 14 -8.20 -0.27 -23.30
C GLY A 14 -8.52 1.12 -23.87
N PRO A 15 -9.82 1.45 -23.99
CA PRO A 15 -10.26 2.67 -24.69
C PRO A 15 -9.68 3.96 -24.11
N GLN A 16 -9.53 4.03 -22.79
CA GLN A 16 -8.95 5.19 -22.11
C GLN A 16 -7.46 5.36 -22.44
N MET A 17 -6.70 4.28 -22.44
CA MET A 17 -5.28 4.28 -22.76
C MET A 17 -5.04 4.54 -24.25
N MET A 18 -5.88 4.02 -25.13
CA MET A 18 -5.83 4.34 -26.56
C MET A 18 -6.12 5.82 -26.82
N GLN A 19 -7.11 6.39 -26.15
CA GLN A 19 -7.43 7.82 -26.27
C GLN A 19 -6.26 8.68 -25.79
N MET A 20 -5.65 8.37 -24.66
CA MET A 20 -4.46 9.04 -24.14
C MET A 20 -3.32 8.99 -25.19
N ARG A 21 -3.02 7.81 -25.75
CA ARG A 21 -1.96 7.63 -26.75
C ARG A 21 -2.21 8.44 -28.01
N SER A 22 -3.46 8.52 -28.48
CA SER A 22 -3.82 9.29 -29.68
C SER A 22 -3.59 10.80 -29.53
N ARG A 23 -3.64 11.30 -28.28
CA ARG A 23 -3.42 12.72 -27.96
C ARG A 23 -1.97 13.07 -27.65
N TRP A 24 -1.13 12.08 -27.44
CA TRP A 24 0.22 12.26 -26.89
C TRP A 24 1.09 13.20 -27.73
N SER A 25 1.08 13.06 -29.06
CA SER A 25 1.88 13.92 -29.95
C SER A 25 1.50 15.40 -29.80
N GLN A 26 0.20 15.69 -29.73
CA GLN A 26 -0.31 17.05 -29.56
C GLN A 26 0.10 17.62 -28.19
N TRP A 27 0.03 16.80 -27.13
CA TRP A 27 0.42 17.25 -25.79
C TRP A 27 1.91 17.60 -25.68
N ARG A 28 2.76 16.84 -26.36
CA ARG A 28 4.21 17.12 -26.41
C ARG A 28 4.55 18.46 -27.08
N GLU A 29 3.72 18.90 -28.02
CA GLU A 29 3.90 20.20 -28.68
C GLU A 29 3.51 21.35 -27.73
N VAL A 30 2.48 21.15 -26.92
CA VAL A 30 1.97 22.17 -25.98
C VAL A 30 2.77 22.19 -24.67
N GLU A 31 3.16 21.03 -24.19
CA GLU A 31 3.85 20.81 -22.91
C GLU A 31 5.22 20.15 -23.14
N PRO A 32 6.30 20.94 -23.26
CA PRO A 32 7.65 20.41 -23.51
C PRO A 32 8.14 19.42 -22.45
N GLY A 33 7.59 19.48 -21.22
CA GLY A 33 7.87 18.52 -20.15
C GLY A 33 7.49 17.08 -20.49
N LEU A 34 6.63 16.86 -21.49
CA LEU A 34 6.24 15.53 -21.97
C LEU A 34 7.11 15.02 -23.13
N ALA A 35 7.99 15.85 -23.68
CA ALA A 35 8.86 15.46 -24.80
C ALA A 35 9.98 14.47 -24.42
N VAL A 36 9.94 13.97 -23.19
CA VAL A 36 10.90 12.99 -22.64
C VAL A 36 10.73 11.58 -23.22
N VAL A 37 9.57 11.28 -23.82
CA VAL A 37 9.27 10.02 -24.50
C VAL A 37 8.40 10.25 -25.73
N ASP A 38 8.57 9.43 -26.75
CA ASP A 38 7.71 9.43 -27.94
C ASP A 38 6.42 8.64 -27.70
N ASP A 39 6.50 7.52 -27.01
CA ASP A 39 5.36 6.70 -26.61
C ASP A 39 5.09 6.88 -25.11
N PRO A 40 3.88 7.31 -24.71
CA PRO A 40 3.53 7.48 -23.30
C PRO A 40 3.66 6.20 -22.48
N LEU A 41 3.54 5.03 -23.09
CA LEU A 41 3.71 3.74 -22.38
C LEU A 41 5.14 3.53 -21.86
N ALA A 42 6.12 4.27 -22.38
CA ALA A 42 7.48 4.24 -21.87
C ALA A 42 7.66 5.07 -20.58
N LEU A 43 6.71 5.98 -20.25
CA LEU A 43 6.82 6.88 -19.10
C LEU A 43 7.11 6.18 -17.77
N PRO A 44 6.41 5.11 -17.37
CA PRO A 44 6.65 4.47 -16.07
C PRO A 44 8.10 3.97 -15.93
N ARG A 45 8.68 3.48 -17.04
CA ARG A 45 10.06 3.01 -17.06
C ARG A 45 11.07 4.16 -17.01
N VAL A 46 10.81 5.23 -17.73
CA VAL A 46 11.71 6.39 -17.80
C VAL A 46 11.67 7.19 -16.50
N MET A 47 10.47 7.42 -15.95
CA MET A 47 10.28 8.15 -14.70
C MET A 47 10.96 7.49 -13.50
N ARG A 48 11.16 6.17 -13.50
CA ARG A 48 11.92 5.49 -12.44
C ARG A 48 13.38 5.97 -12.33
N ARG A 49 13.95 6.45 -13.43
CA ARG A 49 15.33 6.94 -13.52
C ARG A 49 15.45 8.45 -13.33
N PHE A 50 14.34 9.15 -13.27
CA PHE A 50 14.30 10.59 -13.13
C PHE A 50 14.56 11.03 -11.69
N GLU A 51 15.20 12.17 -11.57
CA GLU A 51 15.23 12.90 -10.30
C GLU A 51 13.84 13.45 -9.97
N PRO A 52 13.55 13.76 -8.68
CA PRO A 52 12.24 14.24 -8.25
C PRO A 52 11.71 15.41 -9.07
N GLU A 53 12.55 16.40 -9.39
CA GLU A 53 12.16 17.57 -10.16
C GLU A 53 11.74 17.24 -11.60
N GLN A 54 12.40 16.26 -12.19
CA GLN A 54 12.05 15.80 -13.55
C GLN A 54 10.71 15.06 -13.54
N ARG A 55 10.42 14.28 -12.51
CA ARG A 55 9.12 13.64 -12.31
C ARG A 55 8.02 14.67 -12.15
N ASP A 56 8.26 15.67 -11.30
CA ASP A 56 7.32 16.75 -11.06
C ASP A 56 7.05 17.55 -12.35
N THR A 57 8.06 17.74 -13.21
CA THR A 57 7.89 18.39 -14.52
C THR A 57 6.88 17.62 -15.40
N VAL A 58 7.01 16.31 -15.48
CA VAL A 58 6.09 15.46 -16.27
C VAL A 58 4.68 15.46 -15.65
N LEU A 59 4.58 15.27 -14.33
CA LEU A 59 3.29 15.21 -13.64
C LEU A 59 2.58 16.58 -13.67
N GLY A 60 3.33 17.68 -13.50
CA GLY A 60 2.81 19.04 -13.59
C GLY A 60 2.28 19.37 -15.00
N ALA A 61 2.98 18.92 -16.06
CA ALA A 61 2.50 19.06 -17.43
C ALA A 61 1.16 18.34 -17.64
N LEU A 62 1.03 17.11 -17.14
CA LEU A 62 -0.24 16.36 -17.20
C LEU A 62 -1.34 17.00 -16.36
N LEU A 63 -1.02 17.60 -15.22
CA LEU A 63 -1.98 18.36 -14.39
C LEU A 63 -2.55 19.55 -15.18
N ARG A 64 -1.70 20.37 -15.78
CA ARG A 64 -2.15 21.53 -16.59
C ARG A 64 -3.04 21.11 -17.76
N LEU A 65 -2.65 20.07 -18.48
CA LEU A 65 -3.47 19.49 -19.56
C LEU A 65 -4.78 18.92 -19.01
N GLY A 66 -4.76 18.29 -17.85
CA GLY A 66 -5.93 17.68 -17.21
C GLY A 66 -7.05 18.67 -16.84
N VAL A 67 -6.75 19.96 -16.77
CA VAL A 67 -7.77 21.02 -16.57
C VAL A 67 -8.78 21.03 -17.72
N VAL A 68 -8.30 20.81 -18.95
CA VAL A 68 -9.13 20.90 -20.18
C VAL A 68 -9.37 19.54 -20.84
N GLU A 69 -8.50 18.58 -20.61
CA GLU A 69 -8.57 17.26 -21.26
C GLU A 69 -8.60 16.11 -20.26
N GLN A 70 -9.72 15.42 -20.21
CA GLN A 70 -9.90 14.29 -19.30
C GLN A 70 -8.88 13.16 -19.54
N SER A 71 -8.46 12.93 -20.77
CA SER A 71 -7.46 11.90 -21.10
C SER A 71 -6.08 12.19 -20.53
N ALA A 72 -5.73 13.46 -20.26
CA ALA A 72 -4.51 13.81 -19.52
C ALA A 72 -4.65 13.49 -18.02
N THR A 73 -5.85 13.69 -17.45
CA THR A 73 -6.16 13.21 -16.09
C THR A 73 -6.02 11.69 -15.98
N VAL A 74 -6.49 10.94 -17.00
CA VAL A 74 -6.31 9.48 -17.06
C VAL A 74 -4.84 9.09 -17.09
N ALA A 75 -4.02 9.78 -17.88
CA ALA A 75 -2.57 9.55 -17.94
C ALA A 75 -1.91 9.75 -16.55
N LEU A 76 -2.29 10.82 -15.86
CA LEU A 76 -1.77 11.11 -14.52
C LEU A 76 -2.19 10.04 -13.52
N VAL A 77 -3.46 9.65 -13.52
CA VAL A 77 -3.99 8.58 -12.67
C VAL A 77 -3.27 7.25 -12.94
N TRP A 78 -3.05 6.91 -14.21
CA TRP A 78 -2.31 5.72 -14.59
C TRP A 78 -0.88 5.71 -14.04
N LEU A 79 -0.17 6.84 -14.12
CA LEU A 79 1.17 6.97 -13.53
C LEU A 79 1.18 6.88 -12.01
N LEU A 80 0.11 7.31 -11.35
CA LEU A 80 -0.04 7.24 -9.88
C LEU A 80 -0.63 5.90 -9.39
N ALA A 81 -1.19 5.07 -10.28
CA ALA A 81 -1.84 3.81 -9.92
C ALA A 81 -0.96 2.85 -9.11
N PRO A 82 0.36 2.68 -9.39
CA PRO A 82 1.22 1.86 -8.56
C PRO A 82 1.32 2.36 -7.10
N GLY A 83 1.43 3.67 -6.92
CA GLY A 83 1.42 4.30 -5.59
C GLY A 83 0.09 4.15 -4.86
N ALA A 84 -1.02 4.31 -5.59
CA ALA A 84 -2.37 4.12 -5.07
C ALA A 84 -2.64 2.65 -4.71
N THR A 85 -2.13 1.69 -5.49
CA THR A 85 -2.21 0.26 -5.16
C THR A 85 -1.46 -0.05 -3.87
N LYS A 86 -0.26 0.52 -3.68
CA LYS A 86 0.46 0.43 -2.39
C LYS A 86 -0.36 1.00 -1.23
N LEU A 87 -1.02 2.14 -1.46
CA LEU A 87 -1.88 2.76 -0.47
C LEU A 87 -3.07 1.86 -0.12
N ALA A 88 -3.79 1.33 -1.12
CA ALA A 88 -4.89 0.39 -0.93
C ALA A 88 -4.44 -0.85 -0.16
N TRP A 89 -3.31 -1.44 -0.54
CA TRP A 89 -2.74 -2.58 0.18
C TRP A 89 -2.46 -2.26 1.67
N ARG A 90 -2.00 -1.06 1.97
CA ARG A 90 -1.77 -0.62 3.36
C ARG A 90 -3.06 -0.43 4.16
N LEU A 91 -4.15 -0.10 3.50
CA LEU A 91 -5.46 0.20 4.10
C LEU A 91 -6.45 -0.98 3.98
N ARG A 92 -6.02 -2.11 3.39
CA ARG A 92 -6.89 -3.26 3.07
C ARG A 92 -7.68 -3.81 4.25
N ASP A 93 -7.16 -3.62 5.49
CA ASP A 93 -7.80 -4.10 6.71
C ASP A 93 -8.96 -3.22 7.15
N LEU A 94 -9.16 -2.06 6.52
CA LEU A 94 -10.18 -1.10 6.89
C LEU A 94 -11.51 -1.32 6.14
N SER A 95 -11.44 -1.82 4.90
CA SER A 95 -12.62 -2.09 4.08
C SER A 95 -12.33 -3.17 3.04
N ARG A 96 -13.37 -3.95 2.68
CA ARG A 96 -13.31 -4.91 1.57
C ARG A 96 -13.24 -4.19 0.21
N ASP A 97 -13.81 -2.99 0.14
CA ASP A 97 -13.91 -2.19 -1.08
C ASP A 97 -12.83 -1.11 -1.14
N ILE A 98 -11.69 -1.35 -0.44
CA ILE A 98 -10.62 -0.36 -0.30
C ILE A 98 -10.02 0.07 -1.64
N ASP A 99 -9.92 -0.83 -2.61
CA ASP A 99 -9.43 -0.51 -3.95
C ASP A 99 -10.33 0.50 -4.66
N GLU A 100 -11.65 0.36 -4.52
CA GLU A 100 -12.64 1.28 -5.10
C GLU A 100 -12.61 2.64 -4.39
N LEU A 101 -12.53 2.64 -3.06
CA LEU A 101 -12.42 3.87 -2.27
C LEU A 101 -11.15 4.64 -2.62
N VAL A 102 -10.00 3.95 -2.69
CA VAL A 102 -8.73 4.58 -3.07
C VAL A 102 -8.77 5.08 -4.52
N ALA A 103 -9.38 4.32 -5.44
CA ALA A 103 -9.54 4.73 -6.83
C ALA A 103 -10.40 5.99 -6.95
N GLY A 104 -11.56 6.02 -6.29
CA GLY A 104 -12.47 7.17 -6.27
C GLY A 104 -11.80 8.42 -5.69
N GLN A 105 -11.17 8.27 -4.52
CA GLN A 105 -10.47 9.38 -3.88
C GLN A 105 -9.25 9.85 -4.69
N LEU A 106 -8.49 8.95 -5.32
CA LEU A 106 -7.39 9.33 -6.21
C LEU A 106 -7.90 10.21 -7.37
N TRP A 107 -8.99 9.81 -8.00
CA TRP A 107 -9.60 10.57 -9.09
C TRP A 107 -9.98 11.98 -8.64
N ILE A 108 -10.64 12.11 -7.48
CA ILE A 108 -11.03 13.40 -6.90
C ILE A 108 -9.77 14.24 -6.63
N GLN A 109 -8.76 13.68 -5.95
CA GLN A 109 -7.58 14.42 -5.55
C GLN A 109 -6.71 14.86 -6.74
N VAL A 110 -6.69 14.11 -7.83
CA VAL A 110 -6.03 14.52 -9.08
C VAL A 110 -6.74 15.72 -9.70
N ARG A 111 -8.07 15.73 -9.71
CA ARG A 111 -8.86 16.81 -10.29
C ARG A 111 -8.89 18.09 -9.46
N GLU A 112 -8.77 17.96 -8.15
CA GLU A 112 -8.75 19.08 -7.20
C GLU A 112 -7.35 19.64 -6.97
N HIS A 113 -6.31 18.97 -7.46
CA HIS A 113 -4.94 19.43 -7.28
C HIS A 113 -4.70 20.70 -8.10
N ASP A 114 -4.10 21.70 -7.45
CA ASP A 114 -3.74 22.95 -8.10
C ASP A 114 -2.66 22.69 -9.17
N PRO A 115 -2.92 22.96 -10.47
CA PRO A 115 -1.95 22.76 -11.55
C PRO A 115 -0.66 23.57 -11.40
N ASP A 116 -0.72 24.67 -10.66
CA ASP A 116 0.44 25.54 -10.39
C ASP A 116 1.30 25.01 -9.22
N ASP A 117 0.75 24.11 -8.39
CA ASP A 117 1.50 23.43 -7.34
C ASP A 117 2.22 22.18 -7.87
N ALA A 118 3.20 22.39 -8.74
CA ALA A 118 3.93 21.36 -9.46
C ALA A 118 5.13 20.76 -8.69
N ARG A 119 5.19 20.89 -7.34
CA ARG A 119 6.26 20.28 -6.52
C ARG A 119 5.72 19.15 -5.67
N TYR A 120 6.43 18.00 -5.70
CA TYR A 120 6.05 16.78 -4.97
C TYR A 120 4.64 16.31 -5.30
N VAL A 121 4.26 16.44 -6.57
CA VAL A 121 2.90 16.20 -7.08
C VAL A 121 2.38 14.81 -6.66
N ALA A 122 3.14 13.76 -6.98
CA ALA A 122 2.74 12.38 -6.65
C ALA A 122 2.53 12.19 -5.13
N ALA A 123 3.48 12.69 -4.32
CA ALA A 123 3.43 12.54 -2.87
C ALA A 123 2.24 13.31 -2.27
N LYS A 124 1.98 14.54 -2.72
CA LYS A 124 0.85 15.34 -2.25
C LYS A 124 -0.48 14.69 -2.57
N ILE A 125 -0.68 14.27 -3.81
CA ILE A 125 -1.92 13.62 -4.25
C ILE A 125 -2.15 12.32 -3.48
N LEU A 126 -1.15 11.42 -3.42
CA LEU A 126 -1.30 10.13 -2.74
C LEU A 126 -1.49 10.28 -1.23
N ASN A 127 -0.80 11.23 -0.58
CA ASN A 127 -1.00 11.51 0.85
C ASN A 127 -2.41 12.05 1.12
N ARG A 128 -2.91 12.96 0.26
CA ARG A 128 -4.26 13.50 0.38
C ARG A 128 -5.31 12.42 0.14
N THR A 129 -5.12 11.59 -0.91
CA THR A 129 -5.95 10.40 -1.16
C THR A 129 -6.05 9.51 0.07
N GLY A 130 -4.93 9.16 0.68
CA GLY A 130 -4.91 8.32 1.88
C GLY A 130 -5.62 8.94 3.07
N ARG A 131 -5.50 10.26 3.25
CA ARG A 131 -6.19 10.99 4.30
C ARG A 131 -7.71 10.98 4.10
N GLU A 132 -8.16 11.28 2.89
CA GLU A 132 -9.59 11.36 2.58
C GLU A 132 -10.26 9.98 2.66
N VAL A 133 -9.59 8.91 2.19
CA VAL A 133 -10.07 7.53 2.40
C VAL A 133 -10.27 7.22 3.89
N MET A 134 -9.35 7.66 4.75
CA MET A 134 -9.47 7.43 6.19
C MET A 134 -10.60 8.27 6.81
N VAL A 135 -10.83 9.48 6.32
CA VAL A 135 -11.96 10.32 6.73
C VAL A 135 -13.28 9.68 6.31
N GLU A 136 -13.38 9.21 5.06
CA GLU A 136 -14.57 8.56 4.53
C GLU A 136 -14.96 7.30 5.30
N LEU A 137 -13.96 6.50 5.69
CA LEU A 137 -14.17 5.29 6.48
C LEU A 137 -14.47 5.57 7.96
N ALA A 138 -14.48 6.83 8.38
CA ALA A 138 -14.61 7.23 9.78
C ALA A 138 -13.65 6.45 10.72
N VAL A 139 -12.53 5.97 10.17
CA VAL A 139 -11.55 5.17 10.90
C VAL A 139 -10.60 6.10 11.63
N GLY A 140 -10.93 6.31 12.87
CA GLY A 140 -10.06 7.01 13.81
C GLY A 140 -10.20 8.51 13.72
N ASP A 141 -10.40 9.07 14.85
CA ASP A 141 -10.13 10.46 15.14
C ASP A 141 -8.65 10.69 14.73
N LEU A 142 -8.40 11.20 13.53
CA LEU A 142 -7.05 11.55 13.05
C LEU A 142 -6.36 12.50 14.04
N ALA A 143 -7.17 13.24 14.83
CA ALA A 143 -6.70 14.10 15.90
C ALA A 143 -6.25 13.32 17.16
N LYS A 144 -6.69 12.08 17.37
CA LYS A 144 -6.37 11.27 18.58
C LYS A 144 -5.32 10.20 18.36
N ARG A 145 -5.00 9.83 17.12
CA ARG A 145 -3.88 8.93 16.84
C ARG A 145 -2.56 9.70 16.92
N ARG A 146 -2.11 9.94 18.13
CA ARG A 146 -0.71 10.20 18.45
C ARG A 146 0.13 8.93 18.27
N ASP A 147 -0.02 8.22 17.17
CA ASP A 147 0.91 7.17 16.81
C ASP A 147 2.04 7.81 16.00
N PRO A 148 3.23 8.01 16.59
CA PRO A 148 4.36 8.65 15.91
C PRO A 148 4.84 7.86 14.68
N THR A 149 4.44 6.60 14.54
CA THR A 149 4.72 5.75 13.38
C THR A 149 3.97 6.23 12.13
N TRP A 150 2.79 6.84 12.29
CA TRP A 150 2.04 7.41 11.16
C TRP A 150 2.63 8.71 10.65
N ALA A 151 3.12 9.57 11.54
CA ALA A 151 3.78 10.82 11.17
C ALA A 151 5.13 10.59 10.46
N LYS A 152 5.77 9.44 10.70
CA LYS A 152 7.03 9.05 10.06
C LYS A 152 6.86 8.24 8.78
N THR A 153 5.64 7.84 8.41
CA THR A 153 5.38 7.25 7.10
C THR A 153 5.20 8.36 6.06
N VAL A 154 6.22 9.20 5.92
CA VAL A 154 6.39 10.00 4.72
C VAL A 154 6.51 8.97 3.60
N LEU A 155 5.62 9.05 2.61
CA LEU A 155 5.83 8.37 1.33
C LEU A 155 7.15 8.95 0.81
N THR A 156 8.25 8.24 1.08
CA THR A 156 9.54 8.58 0.51
C THR A 156 9.33 8.53 -0.99
N ASP A 157 9.80 9.53 -1.69
CA ASP A 157 9.70 9.74 -3.15
C ASP A 157 10.46 8.67 -3.97
N ARG A 158 10.85 7.59 -3.31
CA ARG A 158 11.39 6.40 -3.94
C ARG A 158 10.19 5.57 -4.45
N PHE A 159 10.00 5.64 -5.75
CA PHE A 159 9.36 4.56 -6.49
C PHE A 159 10.23 3.31 -6.28
N ASP A 160 10.00 2.62 -5.17
CA ASP A 160 10.74 1.40 -4.84
C ASP A 160 10.27 0.30 -5.79
N GLU A 161 11.22 -0.22 -6.55
CA GLU A 161 11.01 -1.21 -7.62
C GLU A 161 10.53 -2.57 -7.13
N SER A 162 10.51 -2.79 -5.84
CA SER A 162 10.19 -4.08 -5.24
C SER A 162 8.80 -4.16 -4.67
N ILE A 163 7.78 -4.07 -5.54
CA ILE A 163 6.59 -4.86 -5.31
C ILE A 163 6.67 -6.01 -6.32
N PRO A 164 6.79 -7.25 -5.86
CA PRO A 164 6.42 -8.39 -6.70
C PRO A 164 4.97 -8.14 -7.12
N ASP A 165 4.71 -8.18 -8.41
CA ASP A 165 3.36 -8.12 -9.02
C ASP A 165 2.55 -9.39 -8.69
N GLN A 166 3.09 -10.20 -7.79
CA GLN A 166 2.52 -11.46 -7.31
C GLN A 166 2.35 -11.33 -5.80
N GLN A 167 1.11 -11.29 -5.34
CA GLN A 167 0.83 -11.83 -4.02
C GLN A 167 1.45 -13.22 -4.00
N PRO A 168 2.31 -13.55 -3.02
CA PRO A 168 2.80 -14.92 -2.91
C PRO A 168 1.57 -15.82 -2.87
N ASP A 169 1.57 -16.85 -3.71
CA ASP A 169 0.54 -17.88 -3.67
C ASP A 169 0.39 -18.33 -2.21
N ALA A 170 -0.86 -18.55 -1.77
CA ALA A 170 -1.13 -18.86 -0.37
C ALA A 170 -0.33 -20.08 0.11
N ASP A 171 0.02 -20.99 -0.82
CA ASP A 171 0.86 -22.15 -0.52
C ASP A 171 2.33 -21.76 -0.34
N THR A 172 2.87 -20.88 -1.17
CA THR A 172 4.23 -20.32 -1.03
C THR A 172 4.37 -19.55 0.29
N ALA A 173 3.40 -18.70 0.63
CA ALA A 173 3.41 -17.94 1.89
C ALA A 173 3.34 -18.87 3.12
N ARG A 174 2.60 -19.99 3.01
CA ARG A 174 2.53 -21.01 4.06
C ARG A 174 3.86 -21.74 4.23
N GLU A 175 4.52 -22.12 3.14
CA GLU A 175 5.83 -22.77 3.16
C GLU A 175 6.90 -21.85 3.76
N GLU A 176 6.92 -20.58 3.38
CA GLU A 176 7.82 -19.56 3.95
C GLU A 176 7.59 -19.39 5.45
N LEU A 177 6.33 -19.31 5.90
CA LEU A 177 5.99 -19.22 7.31
C LEU A 177 6.46 -20.47 8.08
N HIS A 178 6.25 -21.67 7.55
CA HIS A 178 6.72 -22.90 8.18
C HIS A 178 8.24 -22.95 8.28
N LEU A 179 8.95 -22.50 7.25
CA LEU A 179 10.39 -22.43 7.25
C LEU A 179 10.89 -21.43 8.31
N LEU A 180 10.27 -20.24 8.38
CA LEU A 180 10.61 -19.22 9.36
C LEU A 180 10.39 -19.70 10.80
N LEU A 181 9.24 -20.33 11.08
CA LEU A 181 8.93 -20.88 12.40
C LEU A 181 9.95 -21.95 12.81
N ARG A 182 10.33 -22.84 11.88
CA ARG A 182 11.33 -23.87 12.13
C ARG A 182 12.70 -23.25 12.47
N LYS A 183 13.17 -22.31 11.68
CA LYS A 183 14.42 -21.60 11.92
C LYS A 183 14.45 -20.85 13.25
N ALA A 184 13.32 -20.24 13.61
CA ALA A 184 13.18 -19.53 14.88
C ALA A 184 13.23 -20.50 16.08
N LEU A 185 12.67 -21.70 15.96
CA LEU A 185 12.78 -22.77 16.95
C LEU A 185 14.23 -23.28 17.04
N ASP A 186 14.86 -23.60 15.91
CA ASP A 186 16.23 -24.12 15.83
C ASP A 186 17.26 -23.12 16.41
N SER A 187 17.04 -21.82 16.21
CA SER A 187 17.88 -20.75 16.76
C SER A 187 17.59 -20.43 18.24
N GLY A 188 16.56 -21.02 18.83
CA GLY A 188 16.11 -20.70 20.18
C GLY A 188 15.47 -19.32 20.33
N SER A 189 15.19 -18.62 19.23
CA SER A 189 14.53 -17.31 19.21
C SER A 189 13.03 -17.41 19.47
N LEU A 190 12.45 -18.60 19.34
CA LEU A 190 11.08 -18.93 19.61
C LEU A 190 11.03 -20.22 20.42
N SER A 191 10.19 -20.28 21.46
CA SER A 191 9.92 -21.53 22.16
C SER A 191 8.75 -22.31 21.54
N ASP A 192 8.67 -23.63 21.79
CA ASP A 192 7.51 -24.43 21.36
C ASP A 192 6.20 -23.88 21.91
N ALA A 193 6.20 -23.43 23.17
CA ALA A 193 5.04 -22.83 23.82
C ALA A 193 4.60 -21.52 23.12
N ASP A 194 5.56 -20.68 22.71
CA ASP A 194 5.25 -19.44 21.99
C ASP A 194 4.75 -19.73 20.56
N ARG A 195 5.31 -20.74 19.89
CA ARG A 195 4.80 -21.21 18.58
C ARG A 195 3.34 -21.63 18.69
N ASP A 196 3.03 -22.48 19.67
CA ASP A 196 1.68 -23.01 19.87
C ASP A 196 0.70 -21.88 20.24
N LEU A 197 1.14 -20.92 21.04
CA LEU A 197 0.37 -19.71 21.36
C LEU A 197 0.11 -18.86 20.10
N LEU A 198 1.11 -18.65 19.24
CA LEU A 198 0.94 -17.88 18.00
C LEU A 198 -0.03 -18.57 17.03
N LEU A 199 0.02 -19.90 16.92
CA LEU A 199 -0.91 -20.66 16.09
C LEU A 199 -2.35 -20.60 16.65
N ALA A 200 -2.53 -20.71 17.96
CA ALA A 200 -3.83 -20.55 18.61
C ALA A 200 -4.41 -19.14 18.39
N LEU A 201 -3.56 -18.10 18.50
CA LEU A 201 -3.96 -16.72 18.22
C LEU A 201 -4.30 -16.51 16.75
N ALA A 202 -3.55 -17.11 15.81
CA ALA A 202 -3.85 -17.05 14.38
C ALA A 202 -5.20 -17.71 14.06
N HIS A 203 -5.47 -18.88 14.64
CA HIS A 203 -6.75 -19.56 14.50
C HIS A 203 -7.90 -18.72 15.05
N ALA A 204 -7.76 -18.18 16.27
CA ALA A 204 -8.75 -17.33 16.90
C ALA A 204 -8.98 -16.01 16.13
N ALA A 205 -7.92 -15.41 15.58
CA ALA A 205 -8.02 -14.21 14.77
C ALA A 205 -8.80 -14.48 13.48
N ASN A 206 -8.57 -15.63 12.84
CA ASN A 206 -9.30 -16.06 11.66
C ASN A 206 -10.79 -16.31 11.98
N MET A 207 -11.09 -17.02 13.07
CA MET A 207 -12.45 -17.28 13.54
C MET A 207 -13.24 -15.99 13.80
N LEU A 208 -12.60 -15.00 14.42
CA LEU A 208 -13.21 -13.71 14.75
C LEU A 208 -13.20 -12.71 13.59
N CYS A 209 -12.67 -13.09 12.42
CA CYS A 209 -12.40 -12.16 11.32
C CYS A 209 -11.68 -10.89 11.84
N ALA A 210 -10.72 -11.07 12.75
CA ALA A 210 -10.06 -9.96 13.41
C ALA A 210 -9.32 -9.11 12.39
N PRO A 211 -9.47 -7.76 12.43
CA PRO A 211 -8.80 -6.91 11.47
C PRO A 211 -7.28 -7.05 11.60
N LEU A 212 -6.60 -7.28 10.48
CA LEU A 212 -5.15 -7.36 10.40
C LEU A 212 -4.57 -5.97 10.74
N ARG A 213 -4.27 -5.73 12.01
CA ARG A 213 -3.65 -4.48 12.44
C ARG A 213 -2.16 -4.49 12.11
N ARG A 214 -1.65 -3.35 11.64
CA ARG A 214 -0.23 -3.18 11.30
C ARG A 214 0.69 -3.66 12.42
N GLY A 215 1.74 -4.36 12.02
CA GLY A 215 2.84 -4.80 12.85
C GLY A 215 2.63 -6.11 13.59
N ARG A 216 1.37 -6.60 13.77
CA ARG A 216 1.09 -7.83 14.52
C ARG A 216 -0.13 -8.60 13.99
N ALA A 217 -0.54 -8.35 12.75
CA ALA A 217 -1.58 -9.10 12.00
C ALA A 217 -2.87 -9.40 12.80
N GLY A 218 -3.28 -8.50 13.69
CA GLY A 218 -4.48 -8.71 14.52
C GLY A 218 -4.32 -9.70 15.68
N LEU A 219 -3.21 -10.46 15.75
CA LEU A 219 -2.98 -11.52 16.74
C LEU A 219 -3.00 -11.02 18.20
N THR A 220 -2.63 -9.75 18.41
CA THR A 220 -2.66 -9.13 19.74
C THR A 220 -3.94 -8.34 20.03
N ALA A 221 -5.01 -8.52 19.23
CA ALA A 221 -6.29 -7.87 19.45
C ALA A 221 -6.90 -8.33 20.80
N PRO A 222 -7.54 -7.43 21.57
CA PRO A 222 -8.12 -7.78 22.88
C PRO A 222 -9.14 -8.93 22.80
N SER A 223 -9.97 -8.97 21.76
CA SER A 223 -10.96 -10.03 21.52
C SER A 223 -10.32 -11.38 21.24
N VAL A 224 -9.24 -11.40 20.43
CA VAL A 224 -8.49 -12.61 20.12
C VAL A 224 -7.79 -13.15 21.35
N ALA A 225 -7.08 -12.29 22.10
CA ALA A 225 -6.40 -12.69 23.32
C ALA A 225 -7.38 -13.16 24.41
N LYS A 226 -8.59 -12.59 24.47
CA LYS A 226 -9.63 -13.03 25.40
C LYS A 226 -10.10 -14.45 25.06
N LEU A 227 -10.37 -14.74 23.78
CA LEU A 227 -10.79 -16.06 23.33
C LEU A 227 -9.73 -17.12 23.69
N VAL A 228 -8.45 -16.86 23.36
CA VAL A 228 -7.35 -17.79 23.65
C VAL A 228 -7.08 -17.92 25.15
N SER A 229 -7.38 -16.89 25.97
CA SER A 229 -7.20 -16.94 27.42
C SER A 229 -8.10 -17.96 28.12
N GLU A 230 -9.23 -18.31 27.51
CA GLU A 230 -10.15 -19.30 28.04
C GLU A 230 -9.56 -20.71 27.97
N ASP A 231 -8.74 -21.00 26.94
CA ASP A 231 -8.12 -22.32 26.73
C ASP A 231 -6.73 -22.47 27.34
N HIS A 232 -5.99 -21.35 27.52
CA HIS A 232 -4.58 -21.38 27.95
C HIS A 232 -4.33 -21.07 29.43
N ALA A 233 -5.34 -20.95 30.26
CA ALA A 233 -5.22 -20.62 31.70
C ALA A 233 -4.31 -19.39 31.98
N MET A 234 -4.15 -18.49 31.02
CA MET A 234 -3.38 -17.26 31.14
C MET A 234 -4.26 -16.03 30.97
N ALA A 235 -3.95 -14.96 31.73
CA ALA A 235 -4.66 -13.70 31.53
C ALA A 235 -4.43 -13.12 30.11
N ALA A 236 -5.47 -12.58 29.48
CA ALA A 236 -5.40 -12.01 28.13
C ALA A 236 -4.28 -10.95 27.95
N ARG A 237 -3.97 -10.19 29.03
CA ARG A 237 -2.85 -9.24 29.04
C ARG A 237 -1.49 -9.95 28.91
N THR A 238 -1.32 -11.09 29.58
CA THR A 238 -0.10 -11.91 29.55
C THR A 238 0.07 -12.52 28.16
N ILE A 239 -1.00 -13.10 27.59
CA ILE A 239 -1.03 -13.63 26.24
C ILE A 239 -0.58 -12.57 25.22
N ARG A 240 -1.14 -11.36 25.31
CA ARG A 240 -0.76 -10.26 24.39
C ARG A 240 0.71 -9.87 24.50
N ARG A 241 1.29 -9.91 25.70
CA ARG A 241 2.71 -9.64 25.90
C ARG A 241 3.57 -10.75 25.30
N HIS A 242 3.29 -12.01 25.62
CA HIS A 242 4.04 -13.15 25.05
C HIS A 242 3.94 -13.20 23.53
N ALA A 243 2.75 -12.98 22.96
CA ALA A 243 2.58 -12.89 21.53
C ALA A 243 3.39 -11.74 20.90
N ALA A 244 3.46 -10.60 21.58
CA ALA A 244 4.25 -9.48 21.11
C ALA A 244 5.74 -9.80 21.09
N ASP A 245 6.26 -10.38 22.17
CA ASP A 245 7.68 -10.74 22.31
C ASP A 245 8.06 -11.83 21.28
N ALA A 246 7.19 -12.83 21.08
CA ALA A 246 7.38 -13.89 20.09
C ALA A 246 7.39 -13.36 18.63
N LEU A 247 6.48 -12.46 18.30
CA LEU A 247 6.43 -11.82 16.97
C LEU A 247 7.65 -10.94 16.72
N ASP A 248 8.11 -10.22 17.74
CA ASP A 248 9.32 -9.39 17.64
C ASP A 248 10.56 -10.28 17.43
N GLY A 249 10.62 -11.45 18.08
CA GLY A 249 11.65 -12.47 17.85
C GLY A 249 11.63 -13.02 16.43
N LEU A 250 10.46 -13.39 15.92
CA LEU A 250 10.28 -13.83 14.52
C LEU A 250 10.72 -12.75 13.51
N ALA A 251 10.41 -11.49 13.78
CA ALA A 251 10.80 -10.38 12.92
C ALA A 251 12.33 -10.18 12.88
N VAL A 252 13.04 -10.51 13.95
CA VAL A 252 14.52 -10.51 13.96
C VAL A 252 15.04 -11.62 13.07
N VAL A 253 14.53 -12.85 13.19
CA VAL A 253 14.95 -14.00 12.38
C VAL A 253 14.66 -13.74 10.90
N ALA A 254 13.46 -13.23 10.54
CA ALA A 254 13.10 -12.92 9.17
C ALA A 254 14.05 -11.90 8.52
N ARG A 255 14.46 -10.87 9.25
CA ARG A 255 15.45 -9.88 8.76
C ARG A 255 16.83 -10.49 8.52
N HIS A 256 17.27 -11.40 9.36
CA HIS A 256 18.54 -12.12 9.18
C HIS A 256 18.54 -13.04 7.95
N GLU A 257 17.37 -13.58 7.61
CA GLU A 257 17.17 -14.45 6.45
C GLU A 257 16.90 -13.68 5.14
N GLY A 258 16.85 -12.35 5.17
CA GLY A 258 16.59 -11.53 4.00
C GLY A 258 15.14 -11.60 3.52
N LEU A 259 14.23 -12.12 4.35
CA LEU A 259 12.78 -12.10 4.07
C LEU A 259 12.27 -10.68 4.32
N ALA A 260 11.73 -10.05 3.27
CA ALA A 260 11.13 -8.73 3.38
C ALA A 260 9.82 -8.82 4.16
N LEU A 261 9.79 -8.21 5.34
CA LEU A 261 8.59 -8.03 6.17
C LEU A 261 7.81 -6.79 5.76
#